data_1c88c1388aa38151fefa5c030758e4da
#
_entry.id   1c88c1388aa38151fefa5c030758e4da
#
_cell.length_a   1.000
_cell.length_b   1.000
_cell.length_c   1.000
_cell.angle_alpha   90.00
_cell.angle_beta   90.00
_cell.angle_gamma   90.00
#
_symmetry.space_group_name_H-M   'P 1'
#
loop_
_entity.id
_entity.type
_entity.pdbx_description
1 polymer ?
#
loop_
_entity_poly.entity_id
_entity_poly.type
_entity_poly.pdbx_seq_one_letter_code
_entity_poly.pdbx_strand_id
1 'polypeptide(L)'
;MSNSYHKNLVFTAACIGMCFFGVSMITLGAVLPSLIAKLNLSGLQTTSLVTFLPLGMLAGSLIFGPIVDRFGHKALLVPSCIIVLLGMEGLAFFESVPLLQASIVGIGLGGGILNGETNALVSDISGESEKGSRLSFLGMFYGLGALGIPMLLGSLSRHYSFETILLGRSEEHT
;
A
#
# COMPACT_ATOMS: atom_id res chain seq x y z
N MET A 1 22.47 -26.13 7.59
CA MET A 1 21.29 -26.17 8.47
C MET A 1 20.09 -25.86 7.60
N SER A 2 19.31 -26.87 7.18
CA SER A 2 18.10 -26.66 6.37
C SER A 2 17.03 -26.06 7.28
N ASN A 3 16.81 -24.77 7.18
CA ASN A 3 15.62 -24.15 7.76
C ASN A 3 14.40 -24.67 6.97
N SER A 4 13.74 -25.69 7.51
CA SER A 4 12.42 -26.13 7.05
C SER A 4 11.41 -25.05 7.40
N TYR A 5 11.36 -23.99 6.58
CA TYR A 5 10.30 -23.00 6.72
C TYR A 5 9.01 -23.58 6.13
N HIS A 6 7.92 -23.36 6.83
CA HIS A 6 6.60 -23.80 6.37
C HIS A 6 6.18 -22.99 5.14
N LYS A 7 6.27 -23.59 3.94
CA LYS A 7 5.90 -22.94 2.66
C LYS A 7 4.53 -22.23 2.72
N ASN A 8 3.58 -22.83 3.43
CA ASN A 8 2.24 -22.25 3.59
C ASN A 8 2.26 -20.96 4.42
N LEU A 9 3.09 -20.89 5.46
CA LEU A 9 3.23 -19.68 6.27
C LEU A 9 3.82 -18.51 5.45
N VAL A 10 4.84 -18.82 4.64
CA VAL A 10 5.47 -17.83 3.76
C VAL A 10 4.50 -17.36 2.68
N PHE A 11 3.72 -18.26 2.10
CA PHE A 11 2.68 -17.93 1.14
C PHE A 11 1.59 -17.04 1.77
N THR A 12 1.15 -17.36 2.98
CA THR A 12 0.18 -16.52 3.71
C THR A 12 0.74 -15.13 3.99
N ALA A 13 2.00 -15.02 4.40
CA ALA A 13 2.66 -13.74 4.60
C ALA A 13 2.74 -12.91 3.31
N ALA A 14 3.03 -13.54 2.17
CA ALA A 14 3.01 -12.88 0.86
C ALA A 14 1.60 -12.38 0.50
N CYS A 15 0.56 -13.19 0.76
CA CYS A 15 -0.84 -12.80 0.52
C CYS A 15 -1.25 -11.59 1.38
N ILE A 16 -0.85 -11.56 2.66
CA ILE A 16 -1.10 -10.41 3.54
C ILE A 16 -0.36 -9.16 3.03
N GLY A 17 0.91 -9.31 2.64
CA GLY A 17 1.69 -8.23 2.04
C GLY A 17 1.05 -7.67 0.77
N MET A 18 0.53 -8.55 -0.08
CA MET A 18 -0.14 -8.16 -1.32
C MET A 18 -1.50 -7.49 -1.08
N CYS A 19 -2.24 -7.94 -0.07
CA CYS A 19 -3.46 -7.28 0.39
C CYS A 19 -3.15 -5.86 0.91
N PHE A 20 -2.10 -5.72 1.74
CA PHE A 20 -1.64 -4.43 2.24
C PHE A 20 -1.17 -3.50 1.11
N PHE A 21 -0.48 -4.04 0.09
CA PHE A 21 -0.16 -3.28 -1.12
C PHE A 21 -1.42 -2.77 -1.82
N GLY A 22 -2.45 -3.60 -1.98
CA GLY A 22 -3.74 -3.20 -2.55
C GLY A 22 -4.39 -2.05 -1.79
N VAL A 23 -4.43 -2.15 -0.46
CA VAL A 23 -4.92 -1.08 0.43
C VAL A 23 -4.14 0.22 0.20
N SER A 24 -2.82 0.16 0.21
CA SER A 24 -1.96 1.35 0.10
C SER A 24 -2.11 2.08 -1.23
N MET A 25 -2.29 1.35 -2.34
CA MET A 25 -2.46 1.94 -3.67
C MET A 25 -3.76 2.71 -3.83
N ILE A 26 -4.84 2.24 -3.22
CA ILE A 26 -6.15 2.89 -3.30
C ILE A 26 -6.28 4.04 -2.30
N THR A 27 -5.51 4.04 -1.22
CA THR A 27 -5.62 5.04 -0.14
C THR A 27 -5.47 6.47 -0.67
N LEU A 28 -4.50 6.73 -1.55
CA LEU A 28 -4.32 8.07 -2.12
C LEU A 28 -5.58 8.54 -2.86
N GLY A 29 -6.16 7.68 -3.71
CA GLY A 29 -7.39 8.01 -4.45
C GLY A 29 -8.57 8.28 -3.53
N ALA A 30 -8.67 7.54 -2.42
CA ALA A 30 -9.75 7.69 -1.44
C ALA A 30 -9.62 8.98 -0.61
N VAL A 31 -8.41 9.40 -0.24
CA VAL A 31 -8.18 10.59 0.61
C VAL A 31 -7.95 11.88 -0.18
N LEU A 32 -7.61 11.79 -1.46
CA LEU A 32 -7.25 12.94 -2.30
C LEU A 32 -8.33 14.04 -2.34
N PRO A 33 -9.64 13.73 -2.50
CA PRO A 33 -10.68 14.77 -2.49
C PRO A 33 -10.70 15.55 -1.18
N SER A 34 -10.51 14.88 -0.05
CA SER A 34 -10.46 15.49 1.28
C SER A 34 -9.22 16.36 1.47
N LEU A 35 -8.05 15.93 0.96
CA LEU A 35 -6.82 16.71 0.99
C LEU A 35 -6.96 18.00 0.14
N ILE A 36 -7.56 17.89 -1.04
CA ILE A 36 -7.83 19.06 -1.91
C ILE A 36 -8.71 20.07 -1.17
N ALA A 37 -9.80 19.61 -0.56
CA ALA A 37 -10.73 20.50 0.16
C ALA A 37 -10.10 21.10 1.42
N LYS A 38 -9.37 20.29 2.22
CA LYS A 38 -8.75 20.73 3.47
C LYS A 38 -7.63 21.76 3.26
N LEU A 39 -6.78 21.52 2.26
CA LEU A 39 -5.56 22.30 2.03
C LEU A 39 -5.71 23.33 0.88
N ASN A 40 -6.88 23.43 0.26
CA ASN A 40 -7.15 24.29 -0.90
C ASN A 40 -6.10 24.11 -2.01
N LEU A 41 -5.79 22.83 -2.34
CA LEU A 41 -4.73 22.51 -3.30
C LEU A 41 -5.08 23.02 -4.69
N SER A 42 -4.11 23.64 -5.35
CA SER A 42 -4.24 24.02 -6.76
C SER A 42 -4.22 22.77 -7.66
N GLY A 43 -4.71 22.89 -8.91
CA GLY A 43 -4.71 21.79 -9.87
C GLY A 43 -3.29 21.25 -10.13
N LEU A 44 -2.27 22.13 -10.15
CA LEU A 44 -0.88 21.72 -10.34
C LEU A 44 -0.36 20.91 -9.15
N GLN A 45 -0.68 21.33 -7.93
CA GLN A 45 -0.30 20.61 -6.71
C GLN A 45 -0.98 19.22 -6.66
N THR A 46 -2.28 19.17 -6.95
CA THR A 46 -3.03 17.91 -7.03
C THR A 46 -2.44 16.94 -8.05
N THR A 47 -2.15 17.43 -9.27
CA THR A 47 -1.52 16.61 -10.31
C THR A 47 -0.15 16.09 -9.88
N SER A 48 0.65 16.93 -9.22
CA SER A 48 1.96 16.49 -8.71
C SER A 48 1.81 15.35 -7.70
N LEU A 49 0.88 15.45 -6.74
CA LEU A 49 0.64 14.39 -5.76
C LEU A 49 0.31 13.05 -6.43
N VAL A 50 -0.59 13.07 -7.43
CA VAL A 50 -0.95 11.84 -8.17
C VAL A 50 0.24 11.26 -8.94
N THR A 51 1.08 12.12 -9.53
CA THR A 51 2.24 11.68 -10.34
C THR A 51 3.36 11.07 -9.48
N PHE A 52 3.54 11.52 -8.25
CA PHE A 52 4.60 11.02 -7.38
C PHE A 52 4.39 9.56 -6.93
N LEU A 53 3.16 9.06 -6.89
CA LEU A 53 2.89 7.66 -6.54
C LEU A 53 3.51 6.67 -7.53
N PRO A 54 3.19 6.73 -8.85
CA PRO A 54 3.79 5.82 -9.83
C PRO A 54 5.31 6.01 -9.99
N LEU A 55 5.84 7.22 -9.78
CA LEU A 55 7.28 7.44 -9.78
C LEU A 55 7.96 6.72 -8.61
N GLY A 56 7.36 6.78 -7.42
CA GLY A 56 7.82 5.99 -6.27
C GLY A 56 7.78 4.50 -6.54
N MET A 57 6.68 3.99 -7.13
CA MET A 57 6.54 2.58 -7.51
C MET A 57 7.63 2.13 -8.50
N LEU A 58 7.89 2.93 -9.51
CA LEU A 58 8.96 2.65 -10.47
C LEU A 58 10.31 2.56 -9.79
N ALA A 59 10.64 3.51 -8.93
CA ALA A 59 11.89 3.50 -8.17
C ALA A 59 11.98 2.25 -7.26
N GLY A 60 10.91 1.91 -6.55
CA GLY A 60 10.84 0.71 -5.70
C GLY A 60 11.04 -0.58 -6.48
N SER A 61 10.40 -0.70 -7.64
CA SER A 61 10.54 -1.87 -8.53
C SER A 61 11.95 -2.02 -9.11
N LEU A 62 12.65 -0.92 -9.38
CA LEU A 62 14.03 -0.96 -9.87
C LEU A 62 15.04 -1.35 -8.76
N ILE A 63 14.79 -0.89 -7.54
CA ILE A 63 15.66 -1.14 -6.38
C ILE A 63 15.46 -2.56 -5.82
N PHE A 64 14.26 -3.10 -5.93
CA PHE A 64 13.88 -4.41 -5.39
C PHE A 64 14.84 -5.52 -5.82
N GLY A 65 15.05 -5.73 -7.13
CA GLY A 65 15.84 -6.84 -7.67
C GLY A 65 17.24 -6.95 -7.04
N PRO A 66 18.11 -5.94 -7.20
CA PRO A 66 19.46 -5.97 -6.64
C PRO A 66 19.52 -6.19 -5.12
N ILE A 67 18.52 -5.72 -4.38
CA ILE A 67 18.51 -5.87 -2.92
C ILE A 67 18.06 -7.28 -2.51
N VAL A 68 17.05 -7.84 -3.16
CA VAL A 68 16.58 -9.20 -2.84
C VAL A 68 17.68 -10.23 -3.14
N ASP A 69 18.39 -10.07 -4.24
CA ASP A 69 19.49 -10.96 -4.62
C ASP A 69 20.62 -10.97 -3.60
N ARG A 70 20.86 -9.84 -2.93
CA ARG A 70 21.95 -9.69 -1.96
C ARG A 70 21.56 -10.01 -0.53
N PHE A 71 20.37 -9.62 -0.09
CA PHE A 71 19.95 -9.65 1.31
C PHE A 71 18.79 -10.60 1.59
N GLY A 72 18.18 -11.14 0.53
CA GLY A 72 17.06 -12.08 0.62
C GLY A 72 15.72 -11.41 0.93
N HIS A 73 14.65 -12.17 0.78
CA HIS A 73 13.26 -11.75 0.85
C HIS A 73 12.87 -11.04 2.17
N LYS A 74 13.30 -11.57 3.32
CA LYS A 74 12.98 -10.99 4.64
C LYS A 74 13.48 -9.57 4.82
N ALA A 75 14.63 -9.25 4.25
CA ALA A 75 15.26 -7.95 4.38
C ALA A 75 14.51 -6.83 3.67
N LEU A 76 13.59 -7.19 2.75
CA LEU A 76 12.79 -6.23 1.99
C LEU A 76 11.33 -6.18 2.44
N LEU A 77 10.72 -7.33 2.74
CA LEU A 77 9.30 -7.41 3.06
C LEU A 77 8.93 -6.52 4.27
N VAL A 78 9.70 -6.60 5.35
CA VAL A 78 9.40 -5.85 6.57
C VAL A 78 9.66 -4.34 6.41
N PRO A 79 10.86 -3.90 5.93
CA PRO A 79 11.10 -2.48 5.72
C PRO A 79 10.15 -1.82 4.72
N SER A 80 9.75 -2.52 3.65
CA SER A 80 8.79 -1.96 2.69
C SER A 80 7.41 -1.75 3.30
N CYS A 81 6.93 -2.66 4.15
CA CYS A 81 5.70 -2.45 4.93
C CYS A 81 5.82 -1.22 5.85
N ILE A 82 6.96 -1.06 6.53
CA ILE A 82 7.19 0.09 7.41
C ILE A 82 7.20 1.40 6.62
N ILE A 83 7.87 1.44 5.47
CA ILE A 83 7.92 2.63 4.60
C ILE A 83 6.50 3.01 4.13
N VAL A 84 5.70 2.04 3.72
CA VAL A 84 4.30 2.28 3.33
C VAL A 84 3.50 2.83 4.51
N LEU A 85 3.60 2.22 5.70
CA LEU A 85 2.89 2.69 6.89
C LEU A 85 3.27 4.12 7.25
N LEU A 86 4.57 4.44 7.29
CA LEU A 86 5.03 5.81 7.56
C LEU A 86 4.54 6.81 6.51
N GLY A 87 4.48 6.40 5.24
CA GLY A 87 3.90 7.22 4.19
C GLY A 87 2.40 7.45 4.37
N MET A 88 1.65 6.42 4.78
CA MET A 88 0.21 6.55 5.09
C MET A 88 -0.04 7.46 6.29
N GLU A 89 0.74 7.32 7.36
CA GLU A 89 0.72 8.24 8.51
C GLU A 89 1.03 9.68 8.08
N GLY A 90 2.02 9.86 7.20
CA GLY A 90 2.36 11.16 6.65
C GLY A 90 1.21 11.82 5.89
N LEU A 91 0.39 11.05 5.15
CA LEU A 91 -0.83 11.57 4.51
C LEU A 91 -1.89 12.02 5.53
N ALA A 92 -1.94 11.40 6.70
CA ALA A 92 -2.90 11.74 7.75
C ALA A 92 -2.49 13.00 8.53
N PHE A 93 -1.20 13.19 8.79
CA PHE A 93 -0.71 14.21 9.70
C PHE A 93 -0.08 15.43 9.04
N PHE A 94 0.47 15.31 7.83
CA PHE A 94 1.14 16.43 7.18
C PHE A 94 0.15 17.32 6.44
N GLU A 95 0.40 18.63 6.52
CA GLU A 95 -0.41 19.67 5.87
C GLU A 95 0.37 20.45 4.79
N SER A 96 1.67 20.20 4.65
CA SER A 96 2.48 20.84 3.63
C SER A 96 2.63 19.96 2.38
N VAL A 97 2.48 20.56 1.21
CA VAL A 97 2.57 19.86 -0.07
C VAL A 97 3.87 19.06 -0.24
N PRO A 98 5.07 19.60 0.09
CA PRO A 98 6.31 18.84 -0.02
C PRO A 98 6.37 17.59 0.87
N LEU A 99 5.83 17.65 2.08
CA LEU A 99 5.78 16.50 2.99
C LEU A 99 4.76 15.45 2.51
N LEU A 100 3.63 15.89 1.95
CA LEU A 100 2.67 15.00 1.31
C LEU A 100 3.28 14.29 0.10
N GLN A 101 4.02 15.01 -0.74
CA GLN A 101 4.74 14.43 -1.88
C GLN A 101 5.76 13.38 -1.41
N ALA A 102 6.55 13.68 -0.38
CA ALA A 102 7.49 12.73 0.21
C ALA A 102 6.78 11.47 0.76
N SER A 103 5.64 11.65 1.43
CA SER A 103 4.81 10.55 1.93
C SER A 103 4.31 9.66 0.79
N ILE A 104 3.82 10.26 -0.30
CA ILE A 104 3.32 9.55 -1.47
C ILE A 104 4.46 8.80 -2.20
N VAL A 105 5.63 9.42 -2.33
CA VAL A 105 6.82 8.72 -2.86
C VAL A 105 7.18 7.53 -1.98
N GLY A 106 7.12 7.68 -0.66
CA GLY A 106 7.34 6.58 0.30
C GLY A 106 6.34 5.44 0.11
N ILE A 107 5.03 5.75 0.00
CA ILE A 107 3.98 4.75 -0.30
C ILE A 107 4.27 4.05 -1.63
N GLY A 108 4.58 4.81 -2.67
CA GLY A 108 4.92 4.26 -3.99
C GLY A 108 6.14 3.36 -3.94
N LEU A 109 7.24 3.83 -3.34
CA LEU A 109 8.49 3.09 -3.24
C LEU A 109 8.31 1.77 -2.45
N GLY A 110 7.73 1.85 -1.26
CA GLY A 110 7.45 0.65 -0.46
C GLY A 110 6.47 -0.29 -1.16
N GLY A 111 5.44 0.26 -1.82
CA GLY A 111 4.48 -0.51 -2.61
C GLY A 111 5.10 -1.20 -3.82
N GLY A 112 6.00 -0.52 -4.55
CA GLY A 112 6.74 -1.10 -5.67
C GLY A 112 7.64 -2.26 -5.24
N ILE A 113 8.34 -2.12 -4.10
CA ILE A 113 9.12 -3.19 -3.49
C ILE A 113 8.20 -4.34 -3.07
N LEU A 114 7.10 -4.08 -2.34
CA LEU A 114 6.16 -5.10 -1.89
C LEU A 114 5.58 -5.93 -3.04
N ASN A 115 5.19 -5.25 -4.13
CA ASN A 115 4.68 -5.93 -5.31
C ASN A 115 5.74 -6.86 -5.92
N GLY A 116 6.96 -6.37 -6.15
CA GLY A 116 8.05 -7.17 -6.67
C GLY A 116 8.39 -8.35 -5.75
N GLU A 117 8.54 -8.07 -4.46
CA GLU A 117 8.92 -9.01 -3.42
C GLU A 117 7.93 -10.16 -3.26
N THR A 118 6.64 -9.85 -3.12
CA THR A 118 5.60 -10.88 -2.93
C THR A 118 5.45 -11.78 -4.14
N ASN A 119 5.55 -11.24 -5.36
CA ASN A 119 5.52 -12.02 -6.59
C ASN A 119 6.77 -12.93 -6.73
N ALA A 120 7.96 -12.40 -6.46
CA ALA A 120 9.20 -13.17 -6.48
C ALA A 120 9.18 -14.28 -5.43
N LEU A 121 8.84 -13.95 -4.18
CA LEU A 121 8.74 -14.89 -3.07
C LEU A 121 7.79 -16.05 -3.38
N VAL A 122 6.58 -15.76 -3.88
CA VAL A 122 5.62 -16.80 -4.26
C VAL A 122 6.13 -17.63 -5.43
N SER A 123 6.80 -17.02 -6.40
CA SER A 123 7.44 -17.74 -7.52
C SER A 123 8.50 -18.73 -7.04
N ASP A 124 9.35 -18.31 -6.09
CA ASP A 124 10.48 -19.12 -5.61
C ASP A 124 10.06 -20.30 -4.73
N ILE A 125 8.99 -20.16 -3.93
CA ILE A 125 8.49 -21.24 -3.08
C ILE A 125 7.56 -22.22 -3.81
N SER A 126 7.11 -21.87 -5.02
CA SER A 126 6.14 -22.65 -5.80
C SER A 126 6.83 -23.57 -6.80
N GLY A 127 6.31 -24.80 -6.94
CA GLY A 127 6.70 -25.67 -8.05
C GLY A 127 6.15 -25.16 -9.39
N GLU A 128 6.80 -25.50 -10.50
CA GLU A 128 6.44 -25.04 -11.84
C GLU A 128 4.95 -25.27 -12.17
N SER A 129 4.36 -26.39 -11.74
CA SER A 129 2.95 -26.73 -11.98
C SER A 129 1.96 -25.88 -11.15
N GLU A 130 2.38 -25.33 -10.00
CA GLU A 130 1.53 -24.57 -9.07
C GLU A 130 1.74 -23.07 -9.15
N LYS A 131 2.84 -22.63 -9.75
CA LYS A 131 3.29 -21.23 -9.79
C LYS A 131 2.22 -20.29 -10.34
N GLY A 132 1.64 -20.62 -11.48
CA GLY A 132 0.58 -19.79 -12.10
C GLY A 132 -0.66 -19.65 -11.21
N SER A 133 -1.12 -20.76 -10.62
CA SER A 133 -2.26 -20.74 -9.70
C SER A 133 -1.98 -19.90 -8.45
N ARG A 134 -0.82 -20.05 -7.82
CA ARG A 134 -0.44 -19.31 -6.62
C ARG A 134 -0.26 -17.82 -6.88
N LEU A 135 0.31 -17.43 -8.04
CA LEU A 135 0.41 -16.03 -8.44
C LEU A 135 -0.98 -15.42 -8.73
N SER A 136 -1.88 -16.17 -9.36
CA SER A 136 -3.26 -15.72 -9.55
C SER A 136 -3.98 -15.53 -8.22
N PHE A 137 -3.79 -16.44 -7.28
CA PHE A 137 -4.34 -16.34 -5.93
C PHE A 137 -3.78 -15.12 -5.18
N LEU A 138 -2.48 -14.84 -5.32
CA LEU A 138 -1.85 -13.65 -4.79
C LEU A 138 -2.51 -12.36 -5.32
N GLY A 139 -2.80 -12.32 -6.64
CA GLY A 139 -3.52 -11.19 -7.27
C GLY A 139 -4.94 -10.98 -6.73
N MET A 140 -5.62 -12.05 -6.29
CA MET A 140 -6.93 -11.91 -5.61
C MET A 140 -6.81 -11.15 -4.30
N PHE A 141 -5.75 -11.37 -3.52
CA PHE A 141 -5.50 -10.63 -2.28
C PHE A 141 -5.21 -9.16 -2.53
N TYR A 142 -4.52 -8.82 -3.62
CA TYR A 142 -4.42 -7.43 -4.06
C TYR A 142 -5.80 -6.81 -4.30
N GLY A 143 -6.65 -7.50 -5.06
CA GLY A 143 -8.02 -7.04 -5.34
C GLY A 143 -8.86 -6.86 -4.07
N LEU A 144 -8.76 -7.80 -3.12
CA LEU A 144 -9.43 -7.70 -1.82
C LEU A 144 -8.96 -6.47 -1.03
N GLY A 145 -7.66 -6.20 -1.00
CA GLY A 145 -7.10 -5.01 -0.37
C GLY A 145 -7.57 -3.73 -1.06
N ALA A 146 -7.53 -3.68 -2.38
CA ALA A 146 -7.93 -2.52 -3.16
C ALA A 146 -9.43 -2.20 -3.06
N LEU A 147 -10.30 -3.21 -2.96
CA LEU A 147 -11.74 -3.03 -2.80
C LEU A 147 -12.15 -2.76 -1.36
N GLY A 148 -11.39 -3.23 -0.38
CA GLY A 148 -11.74 -3.16 1.04
C GLY A 148 -11.94 -1.72 1.53
N ILE A 149 -11.01 -0.81 1.23
CA ILE A 149 -11.08 0.59 1.66
C ILE A 149 -12.30 1.32 1.07
N PRO A 150 -12.54 1.34 -0.25
CA PRO A 150 -13.72 2.00 -0.81
C PRO A 150 -15.03 1.43 -0.27
N MET A 151 -15.12 0.11 -0.07
CA MET A 151 -16.30 -0.52 0.49
C MET A 151 -16.54 -0.13 1.95
N LEU A 152 -15.49 -0.11 2.76
CA LEU A 152 -15.58 0.34 4.16
C LEU A 152 -15.97 1.81 4.25
N LEU A 153 -15.30 2.68 3.51
CA LEU A 153 -15.64 4.11 3.48
C LEU A 153 -17.06 4.35 2.96
N GLY A 154 -17.46 3.64 1.89
CA GLY A 154 -18.81 3.74 1.34
C GLY A 154 -19.90 3.22 2.27
N SER A 155 -19.63 2.21 3.10
CA SER A 155 -20.58 1.72 4.11
C SER A 155 -20.65 2.63 5.32
N LEU A 156 -19.51 3.16 5.76
CA LEU A 156 -19.47 4.12 6.89
C LEU A 156 -20.13 5.46 6.52
N SER A 157 -19.90 5.97 5.31
CA SER A 157 -20.52 7.23 4.86
C SER A 157 -22.05 7.17 4.74
N ARG A 158 -22.63 5.96 4.69
CA ARG A 158 -24.09 5.78 4.76
C ARG A 158 -24.66 5.90 6.16
N HIS A 159 -23.84 5.63 7.19
CA HIS A 159 -24.27 5.63 8.60
C HIS A 159 -23.77 6.84 9.40
N TYR A 160 -22.71 7.48 8.94
CA TYR A 160 -22.10 8.63 9.62
C TYR A 160 -21.82 9.75 8.62
N SER A 161 -22.02 11.01 9.04
CA SER A 161 -21.60 12.15 8.22
C SER A 161 -20.08 12.06 7.97
N PHE A 162 -19.65 12.47 6.78
CA PHE A 162 -18.26 12.38 6.35
C PHE A 162 -17.28 13.08 7.34
N GLU A 163 -17.73 14.15 8.00
CA GLU A 163 -16.98 14.87 9.03
C GLU A 163 -16.77 14.03 10.31
N THR A 164 -17.74 13.22 10.69
CA THR A 164 -17.66 12.33 11.85
C THR A 164 -16.65 11.19 11.62
N ILE A 165 -16.57 10.68 10.39
CA ILE A 165 -15.66 9.58 10.03
C ILE A 165 -14.20 10.05 10.04
N LEU A 166 -13.92 11.25 9.51
CA LEU A 166 -12.55 11.79 9.39
C LEU A 166 -12.01 12.39 10.68
N LEU A 167 -12.88 12.95 11.52
CA LEU A 167 -12.46 13.71 12.70
C LEU A 167 -12.67 12.97 14.02
N GLY A 168 -13.32 11.78 14.01
CA GLY A 168 -13.67 11.08 15.25
C GLY A 168 -14.51 11.93 16.21
N ARG A 169 -15.14 12.97 15.71
CA ARG A 169 -15.88 13.93 16.51
C ARG A 169 -17.33 13.49 16.58
N SER A 170 -17.71 12.91 17.71
CA SER A 170 -19.11 12.77 18.07
C SER A 170 -19.68 14.19 18.23
N GLU A 171 -20.64 14.57 17.39
CA GLU A 171 -21.47 15.73 17.65
C GLU A 171 -22.26 15.42 18.93
N GLU A 172 -21.88 16.04 20.04
CA GLU A 172 -22.78 16.21 21.16
C GLU A 172 -23.91 17.13 20.66
N HIS A 173 -25.05 16.52 20.42
CA HIS A 173 -26.30 17.25 20.26
C HIS A 173 -26.65 17.92 21.59
N THR A 174 -26.51 19.22 21.63
CA THR A 174 -27.22 20.11 22.55
C THR A 174 -28.56 20.49 21.96
#